data_7581df442bc1ec64ebf38992b3a39d37
#
_entry.id   7581df442bc1ec64ebf38992b3a39d37
#
_cell.length_a   1.000
_cell.length_b   1.000
_cell.length_c   1.000
_cell.angle_alpha   90.00
_cell.angle_beta   90.00
_cell.angle_gamma   90.00
#
_symmetry.space_group_name_H-M   'P 1'
#
loop_
_entity.id
_entity.type
_entity.pdbx_description
1 polymer ?
#
loop_
_entity_poly.entity_id
_entity_poly.type
_entity_poly.pdbx_seq_one_letter_code
_entity_poly.pdbx_strand_id
1 'polypeptide(L)'
;MDKRLFFILLMCPMFFTTWATTTKDNDKEQQWSVKAGIGTSAAETESSNNRTFYSSPDASSNLFYLQGDYYLTPKLTLSGGVYFEQTGLLDNFSQDIGLLRVNTAGLTVGSKYYFLPKKWVVQAYAGAFAQTNFLNLKRTTGKKYYVSNNQYRGAGLDVNYDIQRPALSIVPQVGLDLRIFSSVSLCVDFNYQFGLWGHQRTDFRFNSGPLQGVTGSQTTSNMKPGISFGVKVDFPMRKFTSNELDNLFEILFGILSGPRPQDRYQSPYLR
;
A
#
# COMPACT_ATOMS: atom_id res chain seq x y z
N MET A 1 22.87 -6.92 2.54
CA MET A 1 22.58 -6.30 1.23
C MET A 1 23.50 -5.10 1.06
N ASP A 2 24.30 -5.08 0.00
CA ASP A 2 25.39 -4.12 -0.14
C ASP A 2 24.84 -2.70 -0.38
N LYS A 3 25.20 -1.75 0.48
CA LYS A 3 24.75 -0.34 0.43
C LYS A 3 25.05 0.35 -0.91
N ARG A 4 26.01 -0.19 -1.68
CA ARG A 4 26.39 0.33 -3.00
C ARG A 4 25.40 -0.01 -4.10
N LEU A 5 24.71 -1.17 -4.01
CA LEU A 5 23.69 -1.58 -4.98
C LEU A 5 22.43 -0.71 -4.86
N PHE A 6 22.12 -0.24 -3.67
CA PHE A 6 20.98 0.62 -3.39
C PHE A 6 21.11 2.00 -4.04
N PHE A 7 22.31 2.60 -4.01
CA PHE A 7 22.57 3.90 -4.64
C PHE A 7 22.47 3.84 -6.18
N ILE A 8 22.87 2.73 -6.79
CA ILE A 8 22.80 2.54 -8.25
C ILE A 8 21.34 2.42 -8.71
N LEU A 9 20.49 1.74 -7.95
CA LEU A 9 19.06 1.62 -8.26
C LEU A 9 18.28 2.95 -8.12
N LEU A 10 18.73 3.82 -7.20
CA LEU A 10 18.10 5.14 -6.98
C LEU A 10 18.50 6.15 -8.06
N MET A 11 19.69 6.01 -8.64
CA MET A 11 20.22 6.93 -9.68
C MET A 11 19.79 6.53 -11.10
N CYS A 12 19.32 5.30 -11.31
CA CYS A 12 18.94 4.81 -12.63
C CYS A 12 17.83 5.62 -13.34
N PRO A 13 16.79 6.14 -12.66
CA PRO A 13 15.77 6.93 -13.34
C PRO A 13 16.23 8.31 -13.80
N MET A 14 17.33 8.85 -13.25
CA MET A 14 17.80 10.20 -13.64
C MET A 14 18.57 10.22 -14.97
N PHE A 15 19.09 9.08 -15.45
CA PHE A 15 19.86 9.03 -16.69
C PHE A 15 19.03 8.79 -17.96
N PHE A 16 17.74 8.46 -17.87
CA PHE A 16 16.88 8.20 -19.03
C PHE A 16 16.13 9.44 -19.57
N THR A 17 16.42 10.64 -19.06
CA THR A 17 15.66 11.86 -19.40
C THR A 17 16.03 12.51 -20.74
N THR A 18 16.96 11.97 -21.53
CA THR A 18 17.52 12.70 -22.69
C THR A 18 17.04 12.22 -24.08
N TRP A 19 16.10 11.28 -24.19
CA TRP A 19 15.65 10.79 -25.51
C TRP A 19 14.12 10.80 -25.68
N ALA A 20 13.50 11.94 -25.49
CA ALA A 20 12.10 12.14 -25.91
C ALA A 20 12.07 13.01 -27.18
N THR A 21 12.13 12.39 -28.32
CA THR A 21 11.77 13.03 -29.60
C THR A 21 10.28 13.30 -29.61
N THR A 22 9.94 14.56 -29.71
CA THR A 22 8.58 15.09 -29.83
C THR A 22 7.97 14.66 -31.16
N THR A 23 7.17 13.61 -31.19
CA THR A 23 6.24 13.36 -32.30
C THR A 23 4.97 14.15 -32.03
N LYS A 24 4.75 15.14 -32.88
CA LYS A 24 3.55 15.96 -32.93
C LYS A 24 2.38 15.12 -33.47
N ASP A 25 1.67 14.43 -32.57
CA ASP A 25 0.39 13.84 -32.91
C ASP A 25 -0.71 14.73 -32.38
N ASN A 26 -1.60 15.17 -33.29
CA ASN A 26 -2.64 16.19 -33.06
C ASN A 26 -3.83 15.73 -32.21
N ASP A 27 -3.77 14.57 -31.58
CA ASP A 27 -4.71 14.17 -30.55
C ASP A 27 -4.36 14.91 -29.25
N LYS A 28 -5.31 15.65 -28.70
CA LYS A 28 -5.17 16.26 -27.36
C LYS A 28 -4.78 15.17 -26.39
N GLU A 29 -3.48 15.05 -26.14
CA GLU A 29 -2.96 14.04 -25.22
C GLU A 29 -3.50 14.32 -23.82
N GLN A 30 -3.94 13.27 -23.16
CA GLN A 30 -4.32 13.35 -21.76
C GLN A 30 -3.08 13.81 -20.97
N GLN A 31 -3.16 14.98 -20.35
CA GLN A 31 -2.03 15.59 -19.66
C GLN A 31 -2.10 15.37 -18.15
N TRP A 32 -3.28 15.06 -17.64
CA TRP A 32 -3.53 14.87 -16.21
C TRP A 32 -4.22 13.55 -15.94
N SER A 33 -3.97 13.01 -14.79
CA SER A 33 -4.82 11.97 -14.23
C SER A 33 -5.02 12.16 -12.74
N VAL A 34 -6.12 11.63 -12.23
CA VAL A 34 -6.40 11.55 -10.80
C VAL A 34 -6.58 10.09 -10.44
N LYS A 35 -5.91 9.65 -9.40
CA LYS A 35 -5.94 8.29 -8.87
C LYS A 35 -6.39 8.31 -7.42
N ALA A 36 -7.39 7.52 -7.09
CA ALA A 36 -7.81 7.29 -5.72
C ALA A 36 -7.76 5.79 -5.41
N GLY A 37 -7.37 5.42 -4.21
CA GLY A 37 -7.27 4.02 -3.87
C GLY A 37 -7.13 3.73 -2.40
N ILE A 38 -7.13 2.43 -2.13
CA ILE A 38 -6.96 1.84 -0.81
C ILE A 38 -5.82 0.84 -0.86
N GLY A 39 -5.20 0.60 0.26
CA GLY A 39 -4.09 -0.36 0.34
C GLY A 39 -3.89 -0.90 1.75
N THR A 40 -2.95 -1.82 1.84
CA THR A 40 -2.48 -2.35 3.11
C THR A 40 -0.97 -2.47 3.08
N SER A 41 -0.36 -2.34 4.24
CA SER A 41 1.07 -2.60 4.41
C SER A 41 1.31 -3.36 5.71
N ALA A 42 2.43 -4.07 5.78
CA ALA A 42 2.83 -4.83 6.96
C ALA A 42 4.24 -4.43 7.36
N ALA A 43 4.45 -4.06 8.63
CA ALA A 43 5.76 -3.74 9.17
C ALA A 43 6.27 -4.89 10.03
N GLU A 44 7.49 -5.32 9.79
CA GLU A 44 8.14 -6.31 10.64
C GLU A 44 8.20 -5.84 12.09
N THR A 45 7.96 -6.76 12.98
CA THR A 45 7.96 -6.51 14.42
C THR A 45 8.95 -7.45 15.10
N GLU A 46 9.93 -6.88 15.81
CA GLU A 46 10.85 -7.63 16.63
C GLU A 46 10.35 -7.65 18.08
N SER A 47 10.23 -8.83 18.65
CA SER A 47 9.83 -9.01 20.04
C SER A 47 11.01 -9.50 20.87
N SER A 48 11.30 -8.86 21.97
CA SER A 48 12.23 -9.36 22.97
C SER A 48 11.47 -10.14 24.04
N ASN A 49 11.95 -11.32 24.36
CA ASN A 49 11.45 -12.27 25.36
C ASN A 49 10.12 -12.99 25.06
N ASN A 50 10.29 -14.29 24.86
CA ASN A 50 9.26 -15.34 24.85
C ASN A 50 8.39 -15.44 23.58
N ARG A 51 8.98 -15.99 22.53
CA ARG A 51 8.28 -16.45 21.31
C ARG A 51 7.06 -17.37 21.60
N THR A 52 6.91 -17.87 22.80
CA THR A 52 5.80 -18.76 23.20
C THR A 52 4.47 -18.01 23.38
N PHE A 53 4.50 -16.72 23.63
CA PHE A 53 3.30 -15.90 23.86
C PHE A 53 3.04 -14.93 22.70
N TYR A 54 4.01 -14.76 21.81
CA TYR A 54 3.97 -13.90 20.66
C TYR A 54 4.33 -14.69 19.40
N SER A 55 3.36 -15.14 18.67
CA SER A 55 3.51 -15.16 17.24
C SER A 55 3.32 -13.72 16.81
N SER A 56 4.41 -12.98 16.60
CA SER A 56 4.33 -11.63 16.11
C SER A 56 3.80 -11.65 14.70
N PRO A 57 2.58 -11.24 14.42
CA PRO A 57 2.30 -10.78 13.10
C PRO A 57 2.81 -9.37 12.99
N ASP A 58 3.20 -9.07 11.81
CA ASP A 58 3.57 -7.77 11.36
C ASP A 58 2.45 -6.77 11.67
N ALA A 59 2.84 -5.58 12.11
CA ALA A 59 1.89 -4.51 12.34
C ALA A 59 1.22 -4.15 11.00
N SER A 60 -0.07 -4.43 10.89
CA SER A 60 -0.83 -4.16 9.67
C SER A 60 -1.29 -2.71 9.60
N SER A 61 -1.33 -2.15 8.41
CA SER A 61 -1.81 -0.80 8.17
C SER A 61 -2.83 -0.78 7.04
N ASN A 62 -3.85 0.07 7.21
CA ASN A 62 -4.77 0.42 6.13
C ASN A 62 -4.40 1.78 5.56
N LEU A 63 -4.31 1.87 4.25
CA LEU A 63 -3.92 3.06 3.50
C LEU A 63 -5.08 3.55 2.64
N PHE A 64 -5.32 4.86 2.66
CA PHE A 64 -6.15 5.58 1.70
C PHE A 64 -5.29 6.64 1.05
N TYR A 65 -5.43 6.82 -0.27
CA TYR A 65 -4.70 7.86 -0.98
C TYR A 65 -5.50 8.49 -2.11
N LEU A 66 -5.20 9.77 -2.36
CA LEU A 66 -5.66 10.53 -3.52
C LEU A 66 -4.43 11.18 -4.15
N GLN A 67 -4.18 10.90 -5.43
CA GLN A 67 -3.00 11.31 -6.15
C GLN A 67 -3.37 11.91 -7.49
N GLY A 68 -2.74 13.02 -7.85
CA GLY A 68 -2.76 13.60 -9.20
C GLY A 68 -1.45 13.32 -9.91
N ASP A 69 -1.51 12.96 -11.18
CA ASP A 69 -0.35 12.77 -12.04
C ASP A 69 -0.40 13.80 -13.18
N TYR A 70 0.73 14.42 -13.46
CA TYR A 70 0.95 15.28 -14.62
C TYR A 70 1.95 14.62 -15.57
N TYR A 71 1.56 14.38 -16.81
CA TYR A 71 2.40 13.75 -17.81
C TYR A 71 3.37 14.78 -18.40
N LEU A 72 4.64 14.72 -18.00
CA LEU A 72 5.71 15.50 -18.60
C LEU A 72 6.05 15.00 -20.00
N THR A 73 5.97 13.69 -20.19
CA THR A 73 6.08 12.98 -21.47
C THR A 73 5.10 11.83 -21.49
N PRO A 74 4.84 11.16 -22.61
CA PRO A 74 3.99 9.97 -22.64
C PRO A 74 4.41 8.84 -21.68
N LYS A 75 5.67 8.85 -21.24
CA LYS A 75 6.24 7.83 -20.36
C LYS A 75 6.59 8.32 -18.95
N LEU A 76 6.72 9.63 -18.75
CA LEU A 76 7.17 10.19 -17.46
C LEU A 76 6.08 11.08 -16.88
N THR A 77 5.71 10.81 -15.62
CA THR A 77 4.78 11.66 -14.87
C THR A 77 5.43 12.26 -13.64
N LEU A 78 5.02 13.47 -13.32
CA LEU A 78 5.17 14.06 -12.00
C LEU A 78 3.89 13.79 -11.22
N SER A 79 4.03 13.31 -10.00
CA SER A 79 2.90 12.86 -9.19
C SER A 79 2.89 13.58 -7.85
N GLY A 80 1.71 13.97 -7.39
CA GLY A 80 1.54 14.58 -6.07
C GLY A 80 0.18 14.21 -5.49
N GLY A 81 0.09 14.11 -4.17
CA GLY A 81 -1.15 13.72 -3.54
C GLY A 81 -1.13 13.77 -2.03
N VAL A 82 -2.20 13.25 -1.47
CA VAL A 82 -2.39 13.09 -0.02
C VAL A 82 -2.62 11.63 0.31
N TYR A 83 -2.21 11.24 1.50
CA TYR A 83 -2.49 9.91 2.02
C TYR A 83 -2.91 9.97 3.48
N PHE A 84 -3.67 8.97 3.87
CA PHE A 84 -4.03 8.68 5.24
C PHE A 84 -3.77 7.20 5.51
N GLU A 85 -3.06 6.91 6.58
CA GLU A 85 -2.73 5.56 6.97
C GLU A 85 -3.04 5.33 8.44
N GLN A 86 -3.69 4.21 8.74
CA GLN A 86 -3.96 3.75 10.09
C GLN A 86 -3.21 2.45 10.32
N THR A 87 -2.27 2.43 11.26
CA THR A 87 -1.52 1.23 11.65
C THR A 87 -2.03 0.71 12.98
N GLY A 88 -2.35 -0.58 13.03
CA GLY A 88 -2.60 -1.31 14.27
C GLY A 88 -1.28 -1.79 14.86
N LEU A 89 -1.03 -1.46 16.11
CA LEU A 89 0.05 -2.02 16.92
C LEU A 89 -0.56 -2.96 17.96
N LEU A 90 0.10 -4.07 18.26
CA LEU A 90 -0.38 -5.10 19.20
C LEU A 90 -1.60 -5.90 18.72
N ASP A 91 -1.77 -6.11 17.42
CA ASP A 91 -2.89 -6.85 16.86
C ASP A 91 -3.02 -8.29 17.37
N ASN A 92 -1.96 -8.85 17.96
CA ASN A 92 -1.91 -10.28 18.36
C ASN A 92 -2.07 -10.56 19.84
N PHE A 93 -2.31 -9.58 20.64
CA PHE A 93 -2.69 -9.84 22.01
C PHE A 93 -4.16 -10.20 22.12
N SER A 94 -4.57 -11.34 21.71
CA SER A 94 -5.95 -11.80 21.67
C SER A 94 -6.96 -10.76 21.08
N GLN A 95 -8.03 -11.22 20.51
CA GLN A 95 -9.07 -10.37 19.90
C GLN A 95 -9.71 -9.35 20.87
N ASP A 96 -9.36 -9.40 22.16
CA ASP A 96 -9.97 -8.61 23.22
C ASP A 96 -9.12 -7.43 23.71
N ILE A 97 -7.85 -7.36 23.33
CA ILE A 97 -7.02 -6.22 23.72
C ILE A 97 -7.21 -5.14 22.66
N GLY A 98 -7.84 -4.05 23.06
CA GLY A 98 -8.06 -2.91 22.19
C GLY A 98 -6.76 -2.46 21.52
N LEU A 99 -6.74 -2.56 20.20
CA LEU A 99 -5.62 -2.20 19.34
C LEU A 99 -5.11 -0.79 19.65
N LEU A 100 -3.80 -0.65 19.81
CA LEU A 100 -3.18 0.67 19.77
C LEU A 100 -3.13 1.12 18.30
N ARG A 101 -4.08 1.95 17.90
CA ARG A 101 -4.14 2.50 16.52
C ARG A 101 -3.35 3.78 16.44
N VAL A 102 -2.50 3.89 15.45
CA VAL A 102 -1.71 5.09 15.17
C VAL A 102 -2.02 5.57 13.75
N ASN A 103 -2.54 6.79 13.68
CA ASN A 103 -2.87 7.42 12.40
C ASN A 103 -1.69 8.23 11.88
N THR A 104 -1.51 8.23 10.57
CA THR A 104 -0.54 9.03 9.84
C THR A 104 -1.24 9.67 8.67
N ALA A 105 -0.98 10.93 8.40
CA ALA A 105 -1.46 11.60 7.21
C ALA A 105 -0.40 12.58 6.70
N GLY A 106 -0.32 12.73 5.40
CA GLY A 106 0.68 13.60 4.82
C GLY A 106 0.52 13.82 3.33
N LEU A 107 1.51 14.48 2.77
CA LEU A 107 1.66 14.66 1.33
C LEU A 107 2.57 13.58 0.77
N THR A 108 2.32 13.24 -0.48
CA THR A 108 3.20 12.40 -1.31
C THR A 108 3.56 13.18 -2.57
N VAL A 109 4.84 13.16 -2.95
CA VAL A 109 5.35 13.76 -4.19
C VAL A 109 6.35 12.80 -4.80
N GLY A 110 6.29 12.60 -6.10
CA GLY A 110 7.19 11.68 -6.77
C GLY A 110 7.06 11.70 -8.28
N SER A 111 7.61 10.67 -8.90
CA SER A 111 7.55 10.47 -10.34
C SER A 111 7.35 9.01 -10.67
N LYS A 112 6.72 8.75 -11.84
CA LYS A 112 6.52 7.42 -12.39
C LYS A 112 7.07 7.37 -13.81
N TYR A 113 7.66 6.27 -14.16
CA TYR A 113 8.11 5.98 -15.52
C TYR A 113 7.34 4.77 -16.05
N TYR A 114 6.59 4.97 -17.13
CA TYR A 114 5.81 3.94 -17.82
C TYR A 114 6.68 3.24 -18.87
N PHE A 115 6.76 1.93 -18.80
CA PHE A 115 7.58 1.13 -19.70
C PHE A 115 6.89 0.93 -21.07
N LEU A 116 5.57 0.82 -21.06
CA LEU A 116 4.77 0.51 -22.22
C LEU A 116 4.14 1.77 -22.84
N PRO A 117 3.89 1.78 -24.15
CA PRO A 117 3.20 2.89 -24.81
C PRO A 117 1.82 3.16 -24.19
N LYS A 118 1.45 4.44 -24.08
CA LYS A 118 0.18 4.87 -23.46
C LYS A 118 -1.08 4.26 -24.11
N LYS A 119 -1.00 3.84 -25.37
CA LYS A 119 -2.09 3.21 -26.11
C LYS A 119 -2.41 1.77 -25.69
N TRP A 120 -1.54 1.12 -24.94
CA TRP A 120 -1.74 -0.26 -24.50
C TRP A 120 -2.77 -0.33 -23.37
N VAL A 121 -3.54 -1.43 -23.35
CA VAL A 121 -4.53 -1.70 -22.31
C VAL A 121 -3.87 -1.85 -20.94
N VAL A 122 -2.71 -2.50 -20.91
CA VAL A 122 -1.92 -2.68 -19.68
C VAL A 122 -0.72 -1.75 -19.74
N GLN A 123 -0.51 -0.97 -18.68
CA GLN A 123 0.60 -0.05 -18.53
C GLN A 123 1.37 -0.36 -17.25
N ALA A 124 2.55 -0.93 -17.40
CA ALA A 124 3.46 -1.17 -16.28
C ALA A 124 4.32 0.07 -16.05
N TYR A 125 4.57 0.38 -14.79
CA TYR A 125 5.42 1.50 -14.40
C TYR A 125 6.28 1.20 -13.17
N ALA A 126 7.36 1.95 -13.03
CA ALA A 126 8.10 2.08 -11.78
C ALA A 126 8.13 3.55 -11.38
N GLY A 127 8.14 3.81 -10.08
CA GLY A 127 8.17 5.16 -9.53
C GLY A 127 8.91 5.23 -8.20
N ALA A 128 9.18 6.45 -7.80
CA ALA A 128 9.72 6.75 -6.48
C ALA A 128 9.04 8.00 -5.93
N PHE A 129 8.67 7.92 -4.66
CA PHE A 129 7.92 8.97 -3.97
C PHE A 129 8.62 9.34 -2.66
N ALA A 130 8.52 10.61 -2.31
CA ALA A 130 8.77 11.12 -0.97
C ALA A 130 7.41 11.35 -0.30
N GLN A 131 7.24 10.84 0.90
CA GLN A 131 6.04 11.02 1.72
C GLN A 131 6.39 11.76 3.00
N THR A 132 5.67 12.84 3.27
CA THR A 132 5.77 13.57 4.54
C THR A 132 4.68 13.10 5.49
N ASN A 133 4.89 13.28 6.77
CA ASN A 133 3.89 12.99 7.79
C ASN A 133 3.57 14.28 8.56
N PHE A 134 2.29 14.63 8.66
CA PHE A 134 1.83 15.79 9.44
C PHE A 134 1.27 15.41 10.81
N LEU A 135 0.83 14.15 10.97
CA LEU A 135 0.28 13.66 12.22
C LEU A 135 1.35 12.86 12.98
N ASN A 136 1.33 13.00 14.29
CA ASN A 136 2.22 12.25 15.19
C ASN A 136 3.73 12.47 14.93
N LEU A 137 4.11 13.68 14.50
CA LEU A 137 5.52 14.09 14.39
C LEU A 137 6.21 14.13 15.74
N LYS A 138 5.46 14.49 16.79
CA LYS A 138 5.98 14.48 18.15
C LYS A 138 6.01 13.06 18.69
N ARG A 139 7.06 12.76 19.43
CA ARG A 139 7.15 11.53 20.20
C ARG A 139 5.95 11.44 21.13
N THR A 140 5.19 10.37 21.01
CA THR A 140 4.02 10.11 21.84
C THR A 140 4.34 8.97 22.78
N THR A 141 4.42 9.28 24.08
CA THR A 141 4.61 8.30 25.13
C THR A 141 3.36 8.21 25.97
N GLY A 142 3.03 7.03 26.44
CA GLY A 142 1.87 6.86 27.28
C GLY A 142 1.81 5.47 27.91
N LYS A 143 0.82 5.32 28.78
CA LYS A 143 0.50 4.04 29.44
C LYS A 143 -0.94 3.71 29.16
N LYS A 144 -1.21 2.44 28.87
CA LYS A 144 -2.56 1.91 28.78
C LYS A 144 -2.64 0.64 29.60
N TYR A 145 -3.78 0.46 30.24
CA TYR A 145 -4.11 -0.75 30.97
C TYR A 145 -5.19 -1.50 30.20
N TYR A 146 -4.97 -2.79 30.03
CA TYR A 146 -5.90 -3.69 29.38
C TYR A 146 -6.24 -4.86 30.30
N VAL A 147 -7.46 -5.37 30.20
CA VAL A 147 -7.90 -6.59 30.89
C VAL A 147 -8.28 -7.59 29.80
N SER A 148 -7.66 -8.76 29.83
CA SER A 148 -7.98 -9.83 28.88
C SER A 148 -9.25 -10.55 29.29
N ASN A 149 -10.18 -10.70 28.36
CA ASN A 149 -11.46 -11.37 28.58
C ASN A 149 -11.46 -12.83 28.10
N ASN A 150 -10.54 -13.24 27.24
CA ASN A 150 -10.57 -14.57 26.59
C ASN A 150 -9.50 -15.55 27.14
N GLN A 151 -8.45 -15.80 26.40
CA GLN A 151 -7.50 -16.87 26.67
C GLN A 151 -6.79 -16.72 28.03
N TYR A 152 -6.66 -15.48 28.50
CA TYR A 152 -5.99 -15.13 29.76
C TYR A 152 -6.95 -14.39 30.69
N ARG A 153 -8.14 -14.95 30.93
CA ARG A 153 -9.22 -14.33 31.73
C ARG A 153 -8.70 -13.68 33.00
N GLY A 154 -8.99 -12.38 33.13
CA GLY A 154 -8.61 -11.58 34.27
C GLY A 154 -7.13 -11.17 34.31
N ALA A 155 -6.35 -11.48 33.29
CA ALA A 155 -4.98 -10.97 33.21
C ALA A 155 -4.98 -9.46 32.93
N GLY A 156 -4.43 -8.68 33.84
CA GLY A 156 -4.19 -7.25 33.65
C GLY A 156 -2.86 -7.06 32.93
N LEU A 157 -2.85 -6.21 31.92
CA LEU A 157 -1.68 -5.91 31.11
C LEU A 157 -1.42 -4.40 31.11
N ASP A 158 -0.28 -3.99 31.65
CA ASP A 158 0.22 -2.63 31.49
C ASP A 158 1.04 -2.53 30.22
N VAL A 159 0.70 -1.59 29.39
CA VAL A 159 1.38 -1.30 28.12
C VAL A 159 1.93 0.12 28.17
N ASN A 160 3.26 0.25 28.14
CA ASN A 160 3.93 1.53 27.92
C ASN A 160 4.30 1.61 26.44
N TYR A 161 3.91 2.68 25.79
CA TYR A 161 4.25 2.89 24.39
C TYR A 161 5.06 4.16 24.18
N ASP A 162 6.00 4.06 23.26
CA ASP A 162 6.87 5.14 22.83
C ASP A 162 6.92 5.13 21.28
N ILE A 163 6.18 6.04 20.68
CA ILE A 163 5.94 6.05 19.25
C ILE A 163 6.35 7.40 18.70
N GLN A 164 7.27 7.37 17.77
CA GLN A 164 7.63 8.50 16.92
C GLN A 164 7.59 8.05 15.46
N ARG A 165 6.66 8.61 14.70
CA ARG A 165 6.53 8.32 13.29
C ARG A 165 7.63 9.01 12.48
N PRO A 166 8.11 8.40 11.38
CA PRO A 166 9.05 9.07 10.49
C PRO A 166 8.39 10.31 9.90
N ALA A 167 9.11 11.44 9.95
CA ALA A 167 8.66 12.69 9.34
C ALA A 167 8.70 12.64 7.81
N LEU A 168 9.62 11.84 7.28
CA LEU A 168 9.85 11.63 5.85
C LEU A 168 10.02 10.15 5.57
N SER A 169 9.45 9.67 4.49
CA SER A 169 9.66 8.32 3.97
C SER A 169 9.96 8.37 2.48
N ILE A 170 10.82 7.46 2.02
CA ILE A 170 11.06 7.20 0.60
C ILE A 170 10.29 5.94 0.24
N VAL A 171 9.54 5.99 -0.87
CA VAL A 171 8.63 4.91 -1.28
C VAL A 171 8.89 4.57 -2.74
N PRO A 172 9.82 3.66 -3.06
CA PRO A 172 9.85 3.02 -4.35
C PRO A 172 8.57 2.22 -4.58
N GLN A 173 8.06 2.27 -5.80
CA GLN A 173 6.79 1.69 -6.20
C GLN A 173 6.91 1.09 -7.58
N VAL A 174 6.29 -0.06 -7.80
CA VAL A 174 6.02 -0.62 -9.11
C VAL A 174 4.52 -0.86 -9.23
N GLY A 175 3.96 -0.65 -10.41
CA GLY A 175 2.53 -0.78 -10.56
C GLY A 175 2.10 -1.15 -11.97
N LEU A 176 0.84 -1.54 -12.04
CA LEU A 176 0.14 -1.87 -13.27
C LEU A 176 -1.16 -1.08 -13.31
N ASP A 177 -1.38 -0.36 -14.41
CA ASP A 177 -2.65 0.28 -14.74
C ASP A 177 -3.32 -0.53 -15.83
N LEU A 178 -4.49 -1.10 -15.57
CA LEU A 178 -5.31 -1.81 -16.52
C LEU A 178 -6.42 -0.88 -17.01
N ARG A 179 -6.36 -0.45 -18.26
CA ARG A 179 -7.37 0.42 -18.86
C ARG A 179 -8.64 -0.37 -19.13
N ILE A 180 -9.74 0.05 -18.49
CA ILE A 180 -11.08 -0.52 -18.70
C ILE A 180 -11.82 0.29 -19.75
N PHE A 181 -11.70 1.60 -19.68
CA PHE A 181 -12.28 2.55 -20.64
C PHE A 181 -11.18 3.46 -21.17
N SER A 182 -11.51 4.24 -22.20
CA SER A 182 -10.57 5.19 -22.82
C SER A 182 -9.89 6.16 -21.85
N SER A 183 -10.54 6.45 -20.72
CA SER A 183 -10.02 7.38 -19.70
C SER A 183 -10.01 6.80 -18.29
N VAL A 184 -10.42 5.55 -18.08
CA VAL A 184 -10.51 4.95 -16.74
C VAL A 184 -9.67 3.68 -16.69
N SER A 185 -8.83 3.57 -15.66
CA SER A 185 -7.99 2.40 -15.42
C SER A 185 -8.13 1.90 -13.99
N LEU A 186 -8.09 0.59 -13.81
CA LEU A 186 -7.82 -0.03 -12.50
C LEU A 186 -6.31 -0.09 -12.29
N CYS A 187 -5.88 0.18 -11.07
CA CYS A 187 -4.48 0.23 -10.71
C CYS A 187 -4.17 -0.75 -9.60
N VAL A 188 -3.04 -1.42 -9.70
CA VAL A 188 -2.47 -2.25 -8.64
C VAL A 188 -1.03 -1.80 -8.43
N ASP A 189 -0.67 -1.46 -7.20
CA ASP A 189 0.65 -0.98 -6.85
C ASP A 189 1.28 -1.83 -5.76
N PHE A 190 2.54 -2.15 -5.95
CA PHE A 190 3.42 -2.71 -4.94
C PHE A 190 4.42 -1.63 -4.54
N ASN A 191 4.52 -1.36 -3.27
CA ASN A 191 5.41 -0.34 -2.74
C ASN A 191 6.22 -0.86 -1.55
N TYR A 192 7.32 -0.19 -1.28
CA TYR A 192 8.12 -0.45 -0.10
C TYR A 192 8.46 0.88 0.57
N GLN A 193 7.94 1.12 1.76
CA GLN A 193 8.18 2.36 2.48
C GLN A 193 9.45 2.25 3.32
N PHE A 194 10.36 3.19 3.14
CA PHE A 194 11.55 3.40 3.97
C PHE A 194 11.32 4.65 4.81
N GLY A 195 10.91 4.49 6.06
CA GLY A 195 10.76 5.60 7.00
C GLY A 195 12.11 6.09 7.49
N LEU A 196 12.37 7.38 7.32
CA LEU A 196 13.60 8.03 7.78
C LEU A 196 13.32 8.65 9.15
N TRP A 197 14.15 8.31 10.12
CA TRP A 197 13.99 8.71 11.51
C TRP A 197 12.65 8.26 12.09
N GLY A 198 12.65 8.03 13.37
CA GLY A 198 11.48 7.54 14.09
C GLY A 198 11.74 6.17 14.72
N HIS A 199 10.92 5.85 15.66
CA HIS A 199 10.93 4.55 16.33
C HIS A 199 9.52 4.26 16.86
N GLN A 200 9.23 2.98 17.01
CA GLN A 200 7.96 2.52 17.55
C GLN A 200 8.27 1.37 18.49
N ARG A 201 8.18 1.64 19.79
CA ARG A 201 8.44 0.66 20.84
C ARG A 201 7.27 0.57 21.77
N THR A 202 6.94 -0.64 22.15
CA THR A 202 5.89 -0.95 23.11
C THR A 202 6.46 -1.91 24.14
N ASP A 203 6.47 -1.52 25.39
CA ASP A 203 6.87 -2.36 26.53
C ASP A 203 5.60 -2.78 27.29
N PHE A 204 5.52 -4.03 27.69
CA PHE A 204 4.35 -4.55 28.37
C PHE A 204 4.72 -5.38 29.60
N ARG A 205 3.80 -5.40 30.58
CA ARG A 205 3.92 -6.19 31.80
C ARG A 205 2.57 -6.72 32.23
N PHE A 206 2.50 -8.02 32.46
CA PHE A 206 1.33 -8.64 33.05
C PHE A 206 1.33 -8.42 34.58
N ASN A 207 0.28 -7.78 35.09
CA ASN A 207 0.13 -7.45 36.52
C ASN A 207 -0.71 -8.45 37.29
N SER A 208 -1.53 -9.26 36.59
CA SER A 208 -2.41 -10.25 37.21
C SER A 208 -2.67 -11.42 36.28
N GLY A 209 -3.25 -12.48 36.82
CA GLY A 209 -3.60 -13.69 36.07
C GLY A 209 -2.45 -14.68 35.89
N PRO A 210 -2.60 -15.68 35.01
CA PRO A 210 -1.62 -16.77 34.87
C PRO A 210 -0.24 -16.32 34.40
N LEU A 211 -0.15 -15.13 33.81
CA LEU A 211 1.10 -14.56 33.30
C LEU A 211 1.66 -13.44 34.18
N GLN A 212 1.20 -13.30 35.40
CA GLN A 212 1.67 -12.24 36.31
C GLN A 212 3.19 -12.21 36.39
N GLY A 213 3.78 -11.02 36.22
CA GLY A 213 5.22 -10.80 36.25
C GLY A 213 5.94 -10.98 34.91
N VAL A 214 5.28 -11.54 33.91
CA VAL A 214 5.86 -11.62 32.55
C VAL A 214 5.95 -10.24 31.95
N THR A 215 7.13 -9.91 31.41
CA THR A 215 7.41 -8.64 30.73
C THR A 215 7.95 -8.92 29.33
N GLY A 216 7.77 -7.97 28.43
CA GLY A 216 8.37 -8.01 27.11
C GLY A 216 8.34 -6.66 26.43
N SER A 217 9.04 -6.58 25.32
CA SER A 217 9.02 -5.39 24.47
C SER A 217 8.84 -5.77 23.01
N GLN A 218 8.22 -4.89 22.28
CA GLN A 218 8.00 -5.00 20.86
C GLN A 218 8.50 -3.74 20.18
N THR A 219 9.32 -3.92 19.14
CA THR A 219 9.79 -2.81 18.30
C THR A 219 9.31 -3.04 16.89
N THR A 220 8.58 -2.07 16.34
CA THR A 220 8.05 -2.14 14.98
C THR A 220 8.93 -1.35 14.04
N SER A 221 9.31 -1.96 12.93
CA SER A 221 10.13 -1.35 11.90
C SER A 221 9.38 -0.19 11.22
N ASN A 222 10.12 0.84 10.82
CA ASN A 222 9.63 1.91 9.93
C ASN A 222 9.72 1.53 8.44
N MET A 223 10.21 0.31 8.15
CA MET A 223 10.29 -0.23 6.81
C MET A 223 9.15 -1.22 6.61
N LYS A 224 8.36 -1.04 5.55
CA LYS A 224 7.19 -1.88 5.32
C LYS A 224 6.88 -2.04 3.84
N PRO A 225 6.68 -3.29 3.37
CA PRO A 225 6.06 -3.58 2.09
C PRO A 225 4.57 -3.25 2.13
N GLY A 226 4.01 -2.89 0.99
CA GLY A 226 2.58 -2.62 0.85
C GLY A 226 2.06 -2.95 -0.53
N ILE A 227 0.76 -3.17 -0.59
CA ILE A 227 -0.01 -3.34 -1.81
C ILE A 227 -1.20 -2.39 -1.77
N SER A 228 -1.52 -1.78 -2.90
CA SER A 228 -2.69 -0.93 -3.02
C SER A 228 -3.43 -1.14 -4.33
N PHE A 229 -4.72 -0.86 -4.30
CA PHE A 229 -5.64 -0.93 -5.42
C PHE A 229 -6.31 0.42 -5.57
N GLY A 230 -6.53 0.84 -6.82
CA GLY A 230 -7.13 2.13 -7.07
C GLY A 230 -7.80 2.23 -8.42
N VAL A 231 -8.48 3.35 -8.60
CA VAL A 231 -9.05 3.77 -9.88
C VAL A 231 -8.35 5.04 -10.30
N LYS A 232 -7.91 5.08 -11.55
CA LYS A 232 -7.29 6.24 -12.20
C LYS A 232 -8.19 6.75 -13.30
N VAL A 233 -8.37 8.06 -13.36
CA VAL A 233 -9.12 8.76 -14.42
C VAL A 233 -8.17 9.73 -15.11
N ASP A 234 -8.00 9.57 -16.42
CA ASP A 234 -7.17 10.43 -17.25
C ASP A 234 -7.99 11.60 -17.83
N PHE A 235 -7.40 12.80 -17.87
CA PHE A 235 -8.01 14.03 -18.40
C PHE A 235 -7.19 14.62 -19.57
N PRO A 236 -7.84 15.22 -20.59
CA PRO A 236 -9.30 15.32 -20.74
C PRO A 236 -9.95 13.94 -20.94
N MET A 237 -11.15 13.80 -20.39
CA MET A 237 -11.92 12.55 -20.59
C MET A 237 -12.29 12.39 -22.07
N ARG A 238 -12.01 11.23 -22.63
CA ARG A 238 -12.47 10.85 -23.96
C ARG A 238 -13.91 10.35 -23.85
N LYS A 239 -14.71 10.59 -24.91
CA LYS A 239 -16.08 10.07 -24.96
C LYS A 239 -16.02 8.53 -24.97
N PHE A 240 -16.88 7.91 -24.17
CA PHE A 240 -17.04 6.47 -24.19
C PHE A 240 -17.66 6.04 -25.54
N THR A 241 -17.06 5.05 -26.18
CA THR A 241 -17.66 4.41 -27.34
C THR A 241 -18.62 3.29 -26.89
N SER A 242 -19.71 3.06 -27.64
CA SER A 242 -20.66 1.97 -27.32
C SER A 242 -19.96 0.61 -27.17
N ASN A 243 -18.97 0.34 -28.01
CA ASN A 243 -18.18 -0.90 -27.94
C ASN A 243 -17.39 -1.06 -26.64
N GLU A 244 -16.94 0.03 -26.00
CA GLU A 244 -16.24 -0.03 -24.71
C GLU A 244 -17.20 -0.40 -23.56
N LEU A 245 -18.45 0.05 -23.62
CA LEU A 245 -19.49 -0.33 -22.69
C LEU A 245 -19.87 -1.81 -22.84
N ASP A 246 -20.03 -2.28 -24.07
CA ASP A 246 -20.36 -3.68 -24.34
C ASP A 246 -19.25 -4.62 -23.86
N ASN A 247 -17.99 -4.29 -24.12
CA ASN A 247 -16.84 -5.05 -23.61
C ASN A 247 -16.79 -5.08 -22.08
N LEU A 248 -17.11 -3.97 -21.41
CA LEU A 248 -17.17 -3.95 -19.94
C LEU A 248 -18.26 -4.86 -19.41
N PHE A 249 -19.46 -4.81 -20.01
CA PHE A 249 -20.54 -5.69 -19.62
C PHE A 249 -20.17 -7.16 -19.82
N GLU A 250 -19.51 -7.52 -20.92
CA GLU A 250 -19.02 -8.89 -21.14
C GLU A 250 -18.00 -9.31 -20.05
N ILE A 251 -17.04 -8.45 -19.72
CA ILE A 251 -16.06 -8.74 -18.66
C ILE A 251 -16.75 -8.89 -17.30
N LEU A 252 -17.62 -7.95 -16.93
CA LEU A 252 -18.33 -7.99 -15.64
C LEU A 252 -19.26 -9.21 -15.55
N PHE A 253 -20.02 -9.49 -16.59
CA PHE A 253 -20.88 -10.68 -16.64
C PHE A 253 -20.05 -11.98 -16.66
N GLY A 254 -18.91 -11.99 -17.35
CA GLY A 254 -17.99 -13.13 -17.35
C GLY A 254 -17.42 -13.44 -15.97
N ILE A 255 -17.09 -12.40 -15.20
CA ILE A 255 -16.61 -12.54 -13.82
C ILE A 255 -17.74 -12.97 -12.86
N LEU A 256 -18.92 -12.37 -13.00
CA LEU A 256 -20.07 -12.63 -12.12
C LEU A 256 -20.77 -13.96 -12.42
N SER A 257 -20.79 -14.41 -13.66
CA SER A 257 -21.45 -15.67 -14.05
C SER A 257 -20.60 -16.92 -13.78
N GLY A 258 -19.34 -16.76 -13.40
CA GLY A 258 -18.43 -17.88 -13.18
C GLY A 258 -18.13 -18.67 -14.47
N PRO A 259 -17.25 -19.67 -14.41
CA PRO A 259 -17.01 -20.54 -15.56
C PRO A 259 -18.31 -21.24 -15.94
N ARG A 260 -18.79 -21.05 -17.16
CA ARG A 260 -19.93 -21.79 -17.70
C ARG A 260 -19.65 -23.28 -17.48
N PRO A 261 -20.60 -24.06 -16.94
CA PRO A 261 -20.42 -25.51 -16.89
C PRO A 261 -20.15 -25.97 -18.33
N GLN A 262 -18.94 -26.51 -18.55
CA GLN A 262 -18.61 -27.13 -19.80
C GLN A 262 -19.70 -28.14 -20.09
N ASP A 263 -20.42 -27.96 -21.19
CA ASP A 263 -21.32 -28.98 -21.72
C ASP A 263 -20.56 -30.29 -21.72
N ARG A 264 -21.00 -31.21 -20.89
CA ARG A 264 -20.45 -32.56 -20.86
C ARG A 264 -20.63 -33.09 -22.28
N TYR A 265 -19.53 -33.19 -23.00
CA TYR A 265 -19.47 -33.95 -24.22
C TYR A 265 -20.04 -35.35 -23.92
N GLN A 266 -21.29 -35.58 -24.31
CA GLN A 266 -21.82 -36.91 -24.38
C GLN A 266 -21.03 -37.62 -25.47
N SER A 267 -20.16 -38.51 -25.00
CA SER A 267 -19.45 -39.43 -25.88
C SER A 267 -20.47 -40.24 -26.69
N PRO A 268 -20.45 -40.20 -28.03
CA PRO A 268 -21.41 -40.94 -28.87
C PRO A 268 -21.01 -42.42 -29.06
N TYR A 269 -20.14 -42.97 -28.27
CA TYR A 269 -19.71 -44.39 -28.38
C TYR A 269 -20.16 -45.20 -27.22
N LEU A 270 -21.41 -45.62 -27.21
CA LEU A 270 -21.88 -46.88 -26.60
C LEU A 270 -23.12 -47.32 -27.37
N ARG A 271 -22.86 -48.08 -28.41
CA ARG A 271 -23.72 -49.11 -28.97
C ARG A 271 -22.89 -50.37 -29.16
#